data_ab438283c0b440068038fd8c99d90e2e
#
_entry.id   ab438283c0b440068038fd8c99d90e2e
#
_cell.length_a   1.000
_cell.length_b   1.000
_cell.length_c   1.000
_cell.angle_alpha   90.00
_cell.angle_beta   90.00
_cell.angle_gamma   90.00
#
_symmetry.space_group_name_H-M   'P 1'
#
loop_
_entity.id
_entity.type
_entity.pdbx_description
1 polymer ?
#
loop_
_entity_poly.entity_id
_entity_poly.type
_entity_poly.pdbx_seq_one_letter_code
_entity_poly.pdbx_strand_id
1 'polypeptide(L)'
;MVPLAMKVDRIRPADFFEALSRTAATVCVVTTDGSSGRAGLTVSSMCSVSAQPPSLLVCVNEESGVCDIIRDNGIMCVNVLRAEQAYISDAFSGRLTDPNADPFACTHWETAVTGVPVMSKALINLDCRIKNELHHGTHYIFVGEIESLRLNQPGAPLVYRARMYEKLGESGSLSLEDMEYSWERYT
;
A
#
# COMPACT_ATOMS: atom_id res chain seq x y z
N MET A 1 -5.80 47.93 -10.64
CA MET A 1 -6.01 46.78 -11.54
C MET A 1 -6.10 45.55 -10.64
N VAL A 2 -7.34 45.05 -10.39
CA VAL A 2 -7.57 43.89 -9.51
C VAL A 2 -7.14 42.62 -10.28
N PRO A 3 -6.33 41.72 -9.70
CA PRO A 3 -5.96 40.50 -10.37
C PRO A 3 -7.25 39.67 -10.64
N LEU A 4 -7.39 39.23 -11.87
CA LEU A 4 -8.44 38.33 -12.30
C LEU A 4 -8.34 37.06 -11.43
N ALA A 5 -9.30 36.86 -10.53
CA ALA A 5 -9.39 35.61 -9.76
C ALA A 5 -9.51 34.47 -10.76
N MET A 6 -8.47 33.66 -10.88
CA MET A 6 -8.52 32.40 -11.63
C MET A 6 -9.68 31.60 -11.05
N LYS A 7 -10.76 31.40 -11.84
CA LYS A 7 -11.76 30.40 -11.53
C LYS A 7 -11.03 29.06 -11.46
N VAL A 8 -10.89 28.54 -10.26
CA VAL A 8 -10.44 27.16 -10.09
C VAL A 8 -11.59 26.27 -10.56
N ASP A 9 -11.53 25.82 -11.81
CA ASP A 9 -12.46 24.81 -12.29
C ASP A 9 -12.33 23.58 -11.37
N ARG A 10 -13.49 23.01 -10.97
CA ARG A 10 -13.49 21.80 -10.14
C ARG A 10 -12.71 20.71 -10.88
N ILE A 11 -11.70 20.13 -10.21
CA ILE A 11 -10.92 19.01 -10.73
C ILE A 11 -11.90 17.87 -11.06
N ARG A 12 -11.90 17.42 -12.29
CA ARG A 12 -12.72 16.26 -12.70
C ARG A 12 -12.06 14.97 -12.17
N PRO A 13 -12.85 13.99 -11.71
CA PRO A 13 -12.29 12.70 -11.26
C PRO A 13 -11.34 12.05 -12.27
N ALA A 14 -11.64 12.15 -13.56
CA ALA A 14 -10.80 11.61 -14.63
C ALA A 14 -9.41 12.25 -14.67
N ASP A 15 -9.31 13.57 -14.49
CA ASP A 15 -8.04 14.30 -14.47
C ASP A 15 -7.20 13.94 -13.23
N PHE A 16 -7.88 13.74 -12.09
CA PHE A 16 -7.25 13.28 -10.86
C PHE A 16 -6.66 11.86 -11.03
N PHE A 17 -7.45 10.91 -11.55
CA PHE A 17 -6.95 9.56 -11.81
C PHE A 17 -5.83 9.51 -12.85
N GLU A 18 -5.90 10.35 -13.89
CA GLU A 18 -4.82 10.45 -14.87
C GLU A 18 -3.54 10.99 -14.23
N ALA A 19 -3.64 12.03 -13.40
CA ALA A 19 -2.49 12.57 -12.68
C ALA A 19 -1.85 11.52 -11.75
N LEU A 20 -2.65 10.83 -10.95
CA LEU A 20 -2.15 9.80 -10.04
C LEU A 20 -1.59 8.57 -10.78
N SER A 21 -2.09 8.25 -11.97
CA SER A 21 -1.56 7.14 -12.77
C SER A 21 -0.09 7.34 -13.16
N ARG A 22 0.39 8.58 -13.19
CA ARG A 22 1.78 8.92 -13.52
C ARG A 22 2.74 8.78 -12.34
N THR A 23 2.24 8.59 -11.12
CA THR A 23 3.06 8.32 -9.95
C THR A 23 3.40 6.85 -9.84
N ALA A 24 4.57 6.55 -9.27
CA ALA A 24 4.95 5.18 -8.93
C ALA A 24 4.60 4.90 -7.47
N ALA A 25 3.97 3.76 -7.21
CA ALA A 25 3.61 3.36 -5.86
C ALA A 25 3.97 1.88 -5.62
N THR A 26 4.46 1.57 -4.42
CA THR A 26 4.73 0.19 -4.01
C THR A 26 3.41 -0.55 -3.81
N VAL A 27 3.33 -1.77 -4.34
CA VAL A 27 2.15 -2.63 -4.20
C VAL A 27 2.26 -3.47 -2.94
N CYS A 28 1.21 -3.44 -2.12
CA CYS A 28 1.12 -4.20 -0.89
C CYS A 28 -0.19 -4.99 -0.84
N VAL A 29 -0.18 -6.09 -0.10
CA VAL A 29 -1.42 -6.76 0.34
C VAL A 29 -1.58 -6.50 1.83
N VAL A 30 -2.68 -5.84 2.20
CA VAL A 30 -3.08 -5.68 3.60
C VAL A 30 -3.95 -6.86 3.99
N THR A 31 -3.60 -7.51 5.10
CA THR A 31 -4.33 -8.65 5.64
C THR A 31 -4.76 -8.38 7.07
N THR A 32 -5.88 -8.96 7.47
CA THR A 32 -6.39 -8.95 8.84
C THR A 32 -7.01 -10.31 9.17
N ASP A 33 -7.06 -10.65 10.45
CA ASP A 33 -7.82 -11.79 10.97
C ASP A 33 -8.20 -11.50 12.42
N GLY A 34 -9.39 -11.91 12.84
CA GLY A 34 -9.90 -11.67 14.20
C GLY A 34 -11.36 -12.06 14.33
N SER A 35 -12.06 -11.44 15.29
CA SER A 35 -13.47 -11.74 15.55
C SER A 35 -14.41 -11.47 14.39
N SER A 36 -14.04 -10.52 13.50
CA SER A 36 -14.83 -10.17 12.31
C SER A 36 -14.42 -10.96 11.06
N GLY A 37 -13.52 -11.95 11.23
CA GLY A 37 -13.08 -12.84 10.18
C GLY A 37 -11.77 -12.45 9.52
N ARG A 38 -11.32 -13.34 8.61
CA ARG A 38 -10.10 -13.17 7.81
C ARG A 38 -10.41 -12.45 6.51
N ALA A 39 -9.66 -11.40 6.23
CA ALA A 39 -9.81 -10.64 5.00
C ALA A 39 -8.47 -10.04 4.54
N GLY A 40 -8.43 -9.62 3.27
CA GLY A 40 -7.28 -8.93 2.72
C GLY A 40 -7.62 -8.20 1.43
N LEU A 41 -6.83 -7.18 1.11
CA LEU A 41 -6.97 -6.42 -0.14
C LEU A 41 -5.62 -5.87 -0.61
N THR A 42 -5.51 -5.67 -1.92
CA THR A 42 -4.36 -4.99 -2.53
C THR A 42 -4.48 -3.49 -2.39
N VAL A 43 -3.42 -2.86 -1.94
CA VAL A 43 -3.31 -1.39 -1.85
C VAL A 43 -1.99 -0.90 -2.46
N SER A 44 -1.99 0.35 -2.92
CA SER A 44 -0.80 1.12 -3.31
C SER A 44 -0.67 2.42 -2.50
N SER A 45 -1.39 2.51 -1.39
CA SER A 45 -1.56 3.71 -0.58
C SER A 45 -0.73 3.70 0.71
N MET A 46 0.20 2.76 0.87
CA MET A 46 1.05 2.67 2.07
C MET A 46 2.02 3.84 2.14
N CYS A 47 2.09 4.48 3.32
CA CYS A 47 3.05 5.54 3.62
C CYS A 47 3.57 5.40 5.05
N SER A 48 4.87 5.67 5.27
CA SER A 48 5.43 5.79 6.62
C SER A 48 4.92 7.05 7.32
N VAL A 49 4.66 6.99 8.63
CA VAL A 49 4.14 8.10 9.43
C VAL A 49 5.16 8.57 10.45
N SER A 50 5.72 7.67 11.26
CA SER A 50 6.63 8.01 12.36
C SER A 50 7.64 6.89 12.58
N ALA A 51 8.82 7.26 13.08
CA ALA A 51 9.80 6.32 13.59
C ALA A 51 9.69 6.12 15.12
N GLN A 52 8.97 6.99 15.84
CA GLN A 52 8.78 6.91 17.29
C GLN A 52 7.36 7.36 17.69
N PRO A 53 6.44 6.39 17.93
CA PRO A 53 6.59 4.96 17.69
C PRO A 53 6.61 4.64 16.18
N PRO A 54 7.23 3.51 15.78
CA PRO A 54 7.24 3.10 14.37
C PRO A 54 5.81 2.90 13.86
N SER A 55 5.43 3.67 12.86
CA SER A 55 4.05 3.73 12.38
C SER A 55 3.96 3.96 10.88
N LEU A 56 2.94 3.40 10.29
CA LEU A 56 2.58 3.60 8.88
C LEU A 56 1.09 3.89 8.74
N LEU A 57 0.68 4.33 7.56
CA LEU A 57 -0.73 4.41 7.20
C LEU A 57 -1.01 3.63 5.90
N VAL A 58 -2.28 3.22 5.77
CA VAL A 58 -2.87 2.74 4.53
C VAL A 58 -4.24 3.38 4.33
N CYS A 59 -4.62 3.64 3.06
CA CYS A 59 -5.97 4.08 2.72
C CYS A 59 -6.74 2.91 2.12
N VAL A 60 -7.95 2.68 2.62
CA VAL A 60 -8.84 1.59 2.18
C VAL A 60 -10.18 2.17 1.79
N ASN A 61 -10.68 1.80 0.60
CA ASN A 61 -12.00 2.21 0.16
C ASN A 61 -13.07 1.56 1.05
N GLU A 62 -14.03 2.36 1.52
CA GLU A 62 -15.14 1.91 2.37
C GLU A 62 -16.03 0.85 1.70
N GLU A 63 -16.14 0.86 0.36
CA GLU A 63 -16.92 -0.10 -0.40
C GLU A 63 -16.18 -1.44 -0.63
N SER A 64 -14.94 -1.59 -0.15
CA SER A 64 -14.11 -2.78 -0.44
C SER A 64 -14.63 -4.08 0.22
N GLY A 65 -15.58 -4.01 1.14
CA GLY A 65 -16.01 -5.14 1.97
C GLY A 65 -14.98 -5.62 3.00
N VAL A 66 -13.71 -5.21 2.86
CA VAL A 66 -12.60 -5.53 3.77
C VAL A 66 -12.41 -4.42 4.81
N CYS A 67 -12.85 -3.21 4.50
CA CYS A 67 -12.65 -2.02 5.31
C CYS A 67 -13.22 -2.19 6.73
N ASP A 68 -14.49 -2.62 6.84
CA ASP A 68 -15.15 -2.84 8.13
C ASP A 68 -14.47 -3.97 8.92
N ILE A 69 -14.05 -5.05 8.24
CA ILE A 69 -13.36 -6.17 8.88
C ILE A 69 -12.02 -5.73 9.47
N ILE A 70 -11.24 -4.90 8.75
CA ILE A 70 -9.98 -4.33 9.27
C ILE A 70 -10.25 -3.45 10.49
N ARG A 71 -11.26 -2.60 10.42
CA ARG A 71 -11.63 -1.68 11.51
C ARG A 71 -12.03 -2.46 12.76
N ASP A 72 -12.91 -3.45 12.61
CA ASP A 72 -13.45 -4.22 13.73
C ASP A 72 -12.40 -5.14 14.37
N ASN A 73 -11.48 -5.71 13.57
CA ASN A 73 -10.37 -6.51 14.09
C ASN A 73 -9.30 -5.64 14.80
N GLY A 74 -9.14 -4.37 14.41
CA GLY A 74 -8.19 -3.44 15.01
C GLY A 74 -6.71 -3.77 14.78
N ILE A 75 -6.43 -4.73 13.90
CA ILE A 75 -5.09 -5.22 13.57
C ILE A 75 -4.96 -5.44 12.06
N MET A 76 -3.77 -5.25 11.53
CA MET A 76 -3.48 -5.49 10.12
C MET A 76 -2.01 -5.82 9.88
N CYS A 77 -1.71 -6.59 8.84
CA CYS A 77 -0.35 -6.71 8.32
C CYS A 77 -0.26 -6.12 6.93
N VAL A 78 0.76 -5.30 6.71
CA VAL A 78 1.11 -4.81 5.38
C VAL A 78 2.22 -5.69 4.82
N ASN A 79 1.88 -6.47 3.79
CA ASN A 79 2.81 -7.37 3.09
C ASN A 79 3.26 -6.67 1.80
N VAL A 80 4.49 -6.17 1.77
CA VAL A 80 5.07 -5.52 0.59
C VAL A 80 5.43 -6.59 -0.43
N LEU A 81 4.86 -6.49 -1.64
CA LEU A 81 5.04 -7.50 -2.68
C LEU A 81 6.39 -7.36 -3.39
N ARG A 82 6.93 -8.50 -3.81
CA ARG A 82 8.08 -8.60 -4.71
C ARG A 82 7.64 -8.45 -6.16
N ALA A 83 8.55 -8.06 -7.03
CA ALA A 83 8.28 -7.83 -8.44
C ALA A 83 7.64 -9.03 -9.17
N GLU A 84 7.97 -10.26 -8.77
CA GLU A 84 7.42 -11.50 -9.33
C GLU A 84 6.04 -11.89 -8.78
N GLN A 85 5.48 -11.13 -7.84
CA GLN A 85 4.24 -11.45 -7.12
C GLN A 85 3.00 -10.68 -7.62
N ALA A 86 3.03 -10.20 -8.87
CA ALA A 86 1.88 -9.50 -9.47
C ALA A 86 0.58 -10.33 -9.41
N TYR A 87 0.68 -11.66 -9.55
CA TYR A 87 -0.47 -12.56 -9.46
C TYR A 87 -1.13 -12.55 -8.07
N ILE A 88 -0.36 -12.31 -7.00
CA ILE A 88 -0.92 -12.16 -5.64
C ILE A 88 -1.69 -10.84 -5.54
N SER A 89 -1.14 -9.76 -6.10
CA SER A 89 -1.86 -8.49 -6.18
C SER A 89 -3.19 -8.63 -6.89
N ASP A 90 -3.24 -9.37 -8.01
CA ASP A 90 -4.48 -9.59 -8.75
C ASP A 90 -5.48 -10.41 -7.93
N ALA A 91 -5.02 -11.41 -7.17
CA ALA A 91 -5.89 -12.22 -6.30
C ALA A 91 -6.61 -11.37 -5.24
N PHE A 92 -5.92 -10.36 -4.67
CA PHE A 92 -6.45 -9.49 -3.62
C PHE A 92 -7.03 -8.16 -4.13
N SER A 93 -7.10 -7.95 -5.45
CA SER A 93 -7.69 -6.75 -6.06
C SER A 93 -9.12 -6.94 -6.57
N GLY A 94 -9.74 -8.09 -6.29
CA GLY A 94 -11.06 -8.44 -6.81
C GLY A 94 -11.06 -8.82 -8.30
N ARG A 95 -9.89 -9.13 -8.88
CA ARG A 95 -9.75 -9.50 -10.31
C ARG A 95 -9.80 -11.00 -10.55
N LEU A 96 -10.08 -11.82 -9.53
CA LEU A 96 -10.26 -13.25 -9.70
C LEU A 96 -11.46 -13.52 -10.60
N THR A 97 -11.29 -14.41 -11.56
CA THR A 97 -12.36 -14.80 -12.51
C THR A 97 -13.44 -15.63 -11.83
N ASP A 98 -13.11 -16.40 -10.80
CA ASP A 98 -14.05 -17.10 -9.94
C ASP A 98 -14.33 -16.25 -8.69
N PRO A 99 -15.54 -15.72 -8.51
CA PRO A 99 -15.90 -14.91 -7.34
C PRO A 99 -15.90 -15.70 -6.01
N ASN A 100 -15.89 -17.04 -6.07
CA ASN A 100 -15.85 -17.91 -4.90
C ASN A 100 -14.41 -18.37 -4.56
N ALA A 101 -13.41 -18.00 -5.36
CA ALA A 101 -12.04 -18.39 -5.08
C ALA A 101 -11.53 -17.69 -3.82
N ASP A 102 -10.90 -18.45 -2.92
CA ASP A 102 -10.22 -17.89 -1.75
C ASP A 102 -8.90 -17.21 -2.19
N PRO A 103 -8.77 -15.86 -2.09
CA PRO A 103 -7.52 -15.18 -2.46
C PRO A 103 -6.33 -15.64 -1.62
N PHE A 104 -6.57 -16.15 -0.41
CA PHE A 104 -5.51 -16.68 0.45
C PHE A 104 -4.91 -17.99 -0.07
N ALA A 105 -5.58 -18.72 -0.97
CA ALA A 105 -5.04 -19.94 -1.56
C ALA A 105 -3.86 -19.70 -2.52
N CYS A 106 -3.59 -18.45 -2.95
CA CYS A 106 -2.58 -18.13 -3.95
C CYS A 106 -1.13 -18.23 -3.43
N THR A 107 -0.90 -18.27 -2.11
CA THR A 107 0.43 -18.35 -1.50
C THR A 107 0.39 -18.96 -0.10
N HIS A 108 1.56 -19.11 0.52
CA HIS A 108 1.68 -19.62 1.89
C HIS A 108 1.64 -18.48 2.90
N TRP A 109 0.87 -18.67 3.97
CA TRP A 109 0.67 -17.72 5.06
C TRP A 109 1.12 -18.30 6.39
N GLU A 110 1.70 -17.45 7.21
CA GLU A 110 2.04 -17.70 8.62
C GLU A 110 1.19 -16.77 9.48
N THR A 111 1.27 -16.93 10.80
CA THR A 111 0.58 -16.02 11.74
C THR A 111 1.59 -15.08 12.38
N ALA A 112 1.31 -13.78 12.38
CA ALA A 112 2.12 -12.75 13.02
C ALA A 112 1.88 -12.67 14.54
N VAL A 113 2.58 -11.75 15.21
CA VAL A 113 2.47 -11.52 16.66
C VAL A 113 1.06 -11.06 17.05
N THR A 114 0.42 -10.21 16.24
CA THR A 114 -0.95 -9.75 16.49
C THR A 114 -2.01 -10.81 16.17
N GLY A 115 -1.65 -11.88 15.46
CA GLY A 115 -2.56 -12.94 15.02
C GLY A 115 -2.94 -12.85 13.53
N VAL A 116 -2.55 -11.78 12.84
CA VAL A 116 -2.89 -11.58 11.41
C VAL A 116 -2.10 -12.51 10.49
N PRO A 117 -2.65 -12.86 9.30
CA PRO A 117 -1.93 -13.61 8.28
C PRO A 117 -0.75 -12.80 7.71
N VAL A 118 0.44 -13.41 7.69
CA VAL A 118 1.69 -12.86 7.15
C VAL A 118 2.12 -13.69 5.95
N MET A 119 2.41 -13.06 4.84
CA MET A 119 2.89 -13.75 3.65
C MET A 119 4.35 -14.14 3.79
N SER A 120 4.64 -15.45 3.76
CA SER A 120 6.00 -16.01 4.04
C SER A 120 7.08 -15.50 3.09
N LYS A 121 6.72 -15.13 1.85
CA LYS A 121 7.64 -14.71 0.79
C LYS A 121 7.47 -13.26 0.35
N ALA A 122 6.82 -12.41 1.14
CA ALA A 122 6.79 -10.97 0.89
C ALA A 122 8.20 -10.39 0.91
N LEU A 123 8.38 -9.20 0.37
CA LEU A 123 9.64 -8.47 0.53
C LEU A 123 9.82 -8.02 1.99
N ILE A 124 8.75 -7.44 2.55
CA ILE A 124 8.68 -6.94 3.93
C ILE A 124 7.29 -7.30 4.49
N ASN A 125 7.22 -7.66 5.77
CA ASN A 125 5.97 -7.78 6.50
C ASN A 125 5.99 -6.80 7.67
N LEU A 126 4.92 -6.01 7.82
CA LEU A 126 4.75 -5.00 8.85
C LEU A 126 3.45 -5.32 9.59
N ASP A 127 3.58 -5.99 10.73
CA ASP A 127 2.48 -6.39 11.58
C ASP A 127 2.10 -5.24 12.52
N CYS A 128 0.87 -4.75 12.42
CA CYS A 128 0.45 -3.50 13.01
C CYS A 128 -0.82 -3.63 13.84
N ARG A 129 -0.87 -2.86 14.92
CA ARG A 129 -2.09 -2.54 15.65
C ARG A 129 -2.59 -1.16 15.24
N ILE A 130 -3.86 -1.07 14.85
CA ILE A 130 -4.48 0.20 14.47
C ILE A 130 -4.63 1.08 15.71
N LYS A 131 -4.08 2.29 15.63
CA LYS A 131 -4.13 3.28 16.72
C LYS A 131 -5.08 4.43 16.42
N ASN A 132 -5.19 4.79 15.15
CA ASN A 132 -6.08 5.85 14.69
C ASN A 132 -6.72 5.48 13.37
N GLU A 133 -7.92 5.95 13.16
CA GLU A 133 -8.61 5.91 11.89
C GLU A 133 -9.19 7.29 11.57
N LEU A 134 -9.23 7.63 10.30
CA LEU A 134 -9.84 8.84 9.78
C LEU A 134 -10.65 8.52 8.54
N HIS A 135 -11.94 8.85 8.54
CA HIS A 135 -12.76 8.77 7.34
C HIS A 135 -12.64 10.07 6.52
N HIS A 136 -12.28 9.95 5.26
CA HIS A 136 -12.26 11.09 4.35
C HIS A 136 -12.76 10.71 2.95
N GLY A 137 -13.86 11.31 2.53
CA GLY A 137 -14.50 11.02 1.25
C GLY A 137 -14.96 9.57 1.18
N THR A 138 -14.39 8.77 0.29
CA THR A 138 -14.71 7.35 0.08
C THR A 138 -13.72 6.40 0.73
N HIS A 139 -12.81 6.90 1.55
CA HIS A 139 -11.73 6.08 2.12
C HIS A 139 -11.59 6.28 3.61
N TYR A 140 -11.22 5.18 4.29
CA TYR A 140 -10.64 5.20 5.62
C TYR A 140 -9.12 5.21 5.53
N ILE A 141 -8.49 6.06 6.34
CA ILE A 141 -7.06 6.11 6.56
C ILE A 141 -6.80 5.42 7.90
N PHE A 142 -6.17 4.25 7.87
CA PHE A 142 -5.79 3.52 9.07
C PHE A 142 -4.34 3.82 9.40
N VAL A 143 -4.08 4.32 10.62
CA VAL A 143 -2.72 4.50 11.14
C VAL A 143 -2.41 3.33 12.06
N GLY A 144 -1.44 2.51 11.65
CA GLY A 144 -0.99 1.33 12.38
C GLY A 144 0.38 1.56 13.03
N GLU A 145 0.49 1.28 14.33
CA GLU A 145 1.77 1.15 15.02
C GLU A 145 2.33 -0.25 14.79
N ILE A 146 3.58 -0.34 14.37
CA ILE A 146 4.23 -1.60 14.02
C ILE A 146 4.65 -2.34 15.28
N GLU A 147 4.03 -3.50 15.55
CA GLU A 147 4.38 -4.38 16.67
C GLU A 147 5.45 -5.42 16.29
N SER A 148 5.50 -5.80 15.02
CA SER A 148 6.49 -6.75 14.51
C SER A 148 6.87 -6.44 13.06
N LEU A 149 8.15 -6.60 12.75
CA LEU A 149 8.72 -6.34 11.42
C LEU A 149 9.54 -7.55 10.98
N ARG A 150 9.31 -8.02 9.74
CA ARG A 150 10.15 -9.04 9.10
C ARG A 150 10.71 -8.49 7.80
N LEU A 151 12.03 -8.50 7.69
CA LEU A 151 12.75 -8.32 6.42
C LEU A 151 13.06 -9.70 5.86
N ASN A 152 12.50 -10.01 4.70
CA ASN A 152 12.76 -11.27 4.03
C ASN A 152 13.97 -11.15 3.08
N GLN A 153 14.16 -12.13 2.20
CA GLN A 153 15.25 -12.11 1.23
C GLN A 153 15.23 -10.81 0.41
N PRO A 154 16.36 -10.16 0.16
CA PRO A 154 16.43 -8.98 -0.69
C PRO A 154 15.82 -9.21 -2.08
N GLY A 155 15.30 -8.16 -2.68
CA GLY A 155 14.69 -8.21 -4.01
C GLY A 155 14.04 -6.90 -4.41
N ALA A 156 13.61 -6.80 -5.65
CA ALA A 156 12.90 -5.62 -6.13
C ALA A 156 11.44 -5.63 -5.66
N PRO A 157 10.89 -4.49 -5.20
CA PRO A 157 9.46 -4.37 -4.91
C PRO A 157 8.63 -4.39 -6.20
N LEU A 158 7.39 -4.85 -6.10
CA LEU A 158 6.39 -4.66 -7.13
C LEU A 158 5.93 -3.20 -7.10
N VAL A 159 6.00 -2.54 -8.25
CA VAL A 159 5.59 -1.15 -8.42
C VAL A 159 4.38 -1.09 -9.35
N TYR A 160 3.44 -0.19 -9.04
CA TYR A 160 2.31 0.13 -9.91
C TYR A 160 2.45 1.55 -10.43
N ARG A 161 2.49 1.71 -11.76
CA ARG A 161 2.57 2.99 -12.46
C ARG A 161 1.89 2.89 -13.83
N ALA A 162 1.32 3.96 -14.31
CA ALA A 162 0.65 4.01 -15.62
C ALA A 162 -0.38 2.86 -15.81
N ARG A 163 -1.06 2.45 -14.73
CA ARG A 163 -2.03 1.34 -14.68
C ARG A 163 -1.44 -0.03 -15.00
N MET A 164 -0.13 -0.19 -14.83
CA MET A 164 0.59 -1.44 -15.06
C MET A 164 1.49 -1.76 -13.88
N TYR A 165 1.78 -3.05 -13.69
CA TYR A 165 2.84 -3.48 -12.80
C TYR A 165 4.19 -3.32 -13.48
N GLU A 166 5.15 -2.79 -12.73
CA GLU A 166 6.52 -2.61 -13.18
C GLU A 166 7.49 -3.23 -12.17
N LYS A 167 8.61 -3.74 -12.69
CA LYS A 167 9.77 -4.11 -11.89
C LYS A 167 10.78 -2.97 -12.00
N LEU A 168 11.30 -2.49 -10.87
CA LEU A 168 12.43 -1.59 -10.88
C LEU A 168 13.64 -2.32 -11.46
N GLY A 169 14.24 -1.80 -12.53
CA GLY A 169 15.41 -2.37 -13.17
C GLY A 169 16.66 -2.17 -12.32
N GLU A 170 17.55 -3.15 -12.31
CA GLU A 170 18.86 -3.02 -11.65
C GLU A 170 19.74 -1.94 -12.29
N SER A 171 19.50 -1.59 -13.56
CA SER A 171 20.26 -0.60 -14.33
C SER A 171 19.82 0.87 -14.11
N GLY A 172 18.89 1.13 -13.22
CA GLY A 172 18.33 2.47 -13.00
C GLY A 172 18.57 3.04 -11.60
N SER A 173 19.37 2.40 -10.76
CA SER A 173 19.75 3.00 -9.48
C SER A 173 20.73 4.13 -9.75
N LEU A 174 20.22 5.36 -9.67
CA LEU A 174 21.08 6.54 -9.57
C LEU A 174 21.71 6.49 -8.18
N SER A 175 23.03 6.26 -8.08
CA SER A 175 23.74 6.48 -6.83
C SER A 175 23.79 7.99 -6.54
N LEU A 176 23.86 8.37 -5.27
CA LEU A 176 24.08 9.79 -4.91
C LEU A 176 25.38 10.35 -5.52
N GLU A 177 26.33 9.47 -5.85
CA GLU A 177 27.61 9.81 -6.49
C GLU A 177 27.42 10.10 -7.99
N ASP A 178 26.41 9.51 -8.65
CA ASP A 178 26.05 9.79 -10.06
C ASP A 178 25.22 11.08 -10.21
N MET A 179 24.75 11.65 -9.11
CA MET A 179 24.01 12.90 -9.08
C MET A 179 24.99 14.00 -8.67
N GLU A 180 25.51 14.77 -9.62
CA GLU A 180 26.13 16.08 -9.33
C GLU A 180 25.04 17.01 -8.74
N TYR A 181 24.73 16.84 -7.46
CA TYR A 181 23.96 17.82 -6.70
C TYR A 181 24.84 19.05 -6.43
N SER A 182 24.90 19.95 -7.37
CA SER A 182 25.42 21.29 -7.08
C SER A 182 24.34 22.06 -6.33
N TRP A 183 24.32 21.95 -5.01
CA TRP A 183 23.55 22.81 -4.10
C TRP A 183 23.86 24.30 -4.29
N GLU A 184 24.99 24.61 -4.92
CA GLU A 184 25.47 25.97 -5.22
C GLU A 184 24.57 26.74 -6.20
N ARG A 185 23.60 26.11 -6.86
CA ARG A 185 22.69 26.81 -7.78
C ARG A 185 21.49 27.45 -7.10
N TYR A 186 21.31 27.26 -5.80
CA TYR A 186 20.13 27.73 -5.07
C TYR A 186 20.46 28.59 -3.85
N THR A 187 21.72 28.96 -3.65
CA THR A 187 22.20 30.01 -2.75
C THR A 187 22.63 31.21 -3.57
#